data_266c336d4ed11b53f82d5cb2c02aeafd
#
_entry.id   266c336d4ed11b53f82d5cb2c02aeafd
#
_cell.length_a   1.000
_cell.length_b   1.000
_cell.length_c   1.000
_cell.angle_alpha   90.00
_cell.angle_beta   90.00
_cell.angle_gamma   90.00
#
_symmetry.space_group_name_H-M   'P 1'
#
loop_
_entity.id
_entity.type
_entity.pdbx_description
1 polymer ?
#
loop_
_entity_poly.entity_id
_entity_poly.type
_entity_poly.pdbx_seq_one_letter_code
_entity_poly.pdbx_strand_id
1 'polypeptide(L)'
;MKKPNLKQKLSYWFDNLMSKGTLSLIFVLAVITILVVFITGIVVSISDPEANGNIFQAAWMSLMHALDAGTIAGDDTSNILFIVMMSIVTICGLFITSMLIGVISTGLESKMESLQKGHSLVLEKNHVIILGFNENAINIIRELIIANENQKKGVIVVMDNQDKTEMEDLISQRIPETKNTRIICRSGNIDSISDVEICSPQTCRSIIVNAENDFMSIKAVLASATILEESHNEKAYITALIHSEENAEAAKIAGNGKAEVFYYQNSIARIMAHTSRQPGMSTVFTNLLSYAGD
;
A
#
# COMPACT_ATOMS: atom_id res chain seq x y z
N MET A 1 32.52 -15.65 -27.12
CA MET A 1 31.93 -15.31 -25.82
C MET A 1 32.74 -15.99 -24.72
N LYS A 2 33.35 -15.22 -23.78
CA LYS A 2 34.08 -15.79 -22.64
C LYS A 2 33.08 -16.52 -21.71
N LYS A 3 33.36 -17.77 -21.36
CA LYS A 3 32.54 -18.53 -20.40
C LYS A 3 32.53 -17.79 -19.05
N PRO A 4 31.37 -17.59 -18.43
CA PRO A 4 31.28 -16.85 -17.17
C PRO A 4 32.10 -17.56 -16.07
N ASN A 5 32.88 -16.79 -15.32
CA ASN A 5 33.72 -17.27 -14.24
C ASN A 5 32.85 -17.71 -13.06
N LEU A 6 33.34 -18.65 -12.23
CA LEU A 6 32.59 -19.20 -11.09
C LEU A 6 32.05 -18.10 -10.16
N LYS A 7 32.85 -17.06 -9.93
CA LYS A 7 32.47 -15.87 -9.15
C LYS A 7 31.26 -15.12 -9.77
N GLN A 8 31.20 -15.00 -11.10
CA GLN A 8 30.09 -14.36 -11.81
C GLN A 8 28.81 -15.20 -11.76
N LYS A 9 28.95 -16.53 -11.82
CA LYS A 9 27.80 -17.45 -11.66
C LYS A 9 27.23 -17.40 -10.24
N LEU A 10 28.10 -17.33 -9.23
CA LEU A 10 27.68 -17.23 -7.83
C LEU A 10 27.00 -15.91 -7.54
N SER A 11 27.55 -14.79 -8.03
CA SER A 11 26.93 -13.47 -7.92
C SER A 11 25.56 -13.42 -8.58
N TYR A 12 25.46 -13.93 -9.83
CA TYR A 12 24.19 -13.97 -10.56
C TYR A 12 23.15 -14.83 -9.85
N TRP A 13 23.55 -16.00 -9.29
CA TRP A 13 22.65 -16.86 -8.52
C TRP A 13 22.19 -16.16 -7.23
N PHE A 14 23.10 -15.46 -6.53
CA PHE A 14 22.79 -14.71 -5.32
C PHE A 14 21.85 -13.53 -5.61
N ASP A 15 22.12 -12.77 -6.67
CA ASP A 15 21.27 -11.66 -7.11
C ASP A 15 19.85 -12.13 -7.47
N ASN A 16 19.76 -13.26 -8.18
CA ASN A 16 18.48 -13.87 -8.54
C ASN A 16 17.73 -14.44 -7.33
N LEU A 17 18.45 -14.83 -6.28
CA LEU A 17 17.90 -15.30 -5.02
C LEU A 17 17.35 -14.14 -4.18
N MET A 18 18.12 -13.04 -4.11
CA MET A 18 17.73 -11.81 -3.44
C MET A 18 16.48 -11.18 -4.07
N SER A 19 16.34 -11.29 -5.39
CA SER A 19 15.17 -10.75 -6.13
C SER A 19 13.86 -11.50 -5.88
N LYS A 20 13.91 -12.73 -5.33
CA LYS A 20 12.71 -13.57 -5.06
C LYS A 20 12.00 -13.23 -3.73
N GLY A 21 12.48 -12.23 -3.00
CA GLY A 21 11.84 -11.74 -1.78
C GLY A 21 12.24 -12.48 -0.49
N THR A 22 11.66 -12.04 0.60
CA THR A 22 12.00 -12.44 2.00
C THR A 22 11.91 -13.94 2.24
N LEU A 23 10.91 -14.62 1.68
CA LEU A 23 10.73 -16.08 1.84
C LEU A 23 11.89 -16.88 1.26
N SER A 24 12.47 -16.42 0.14
CA SER A 24 13.61 -17.08 -0.49
C SER A 24 14.86 -16.99 0.38
N LEU A 25 15.07 -15.84 1.03
CA LEU A 25 16.19 -15.64 1.97
C LEU A 25 16.07 -16.53 3.20
N ILE A 26 14.88 -16.64 3.78
CA ILE A 26 14.61 -17.54 4.92
C ILE A 26 14.90 -18.98 4.54
N PHE A 27 14.45 -19.41 3.35
CA PHE A 27 14.71 -20.78 2.88
C PHE A 27 16.21 -21.08 2.74
N VAL A 28 16.98 -20.13 2.21
CA VAL A 28 18.45 -20.28 2.09
C VAL A 28 19.13 -20.33 3.44
N LEU A 29 18.73 -19.47 4.39
CA LEU A 29 19.23 -19.53 5.75
C LEU A 29 18.95 -20.88 6.41
N ALA A 30 17.74 -21.43 6.23
CA ALA A 30 17.39 -22.74 6.72
C ALA A 30 18.28 -23.85 6.11
N VAL A 31 18.53 -23.81 4.80
CA VAL A 31 19.42 -24.77 4.13
C VAL A 31 20.85 -24.65 4.64
N ILE A 32 21.38 -23.44 4.83
CA ILE A 32 22.71 -23.21 5.39
C ILE A 32 22.78 -23.75 6.83
N THR A 33 21.78 -23.50 7.66
CA THR A 33 21.69 -24.02 9.02
C THR A 33 21.74 -25.55 9.04
N ILE A 34 20.94 -26.21 8.20
CA ILE A 34 20.94 -27.68 8.07
C ILE A 34 22.32 -28.17 7.66
N LEU A 35 22.97 -27.56 6.70
CA LEU A 35 24.32 -27.92 6.26
C LEU A 35 25.35 -27.78 7.39
N VAL A 36 25.36 -26.68 8.11
CA VAL A 36 26.27 -26.45 9.25
C VAL A 36 26.04 -27.52 10.32
N VAL A 37 24.79 -27.77 10.72
CA VAL A 37 24.43 -28.78 11.74
C VAL A 37 24.85 -30.18 11.32
N PHE A 38 24.62 -30.58 10.05
CA PHE A 38 25.02 -31.90 9.58
C PHE A 38 26.52 -32.06 9.47
N ILE A 39 27.24 -31.09 8.94
CA ILE A 39 28.72 -31.16 8.82
C ILE A 39 29.36 -31.27 10.19
N THR A 40 28.94 -30.45 11.14
CA THR A 40 29.45 -30.49 12.52
C THR A 40 29.03 -31.78 13.24
N GLY A 41 27.80 -32.23 13.07
CA GLY A 41 27.35 -33.51 13.62
C GLY A 41 28.16 -34.71 13.13
N ILE A 42 28.56 -34.74 11.85
CA ILE A 42 29.44 -35.76 11.31
C ILE A 42 30.85 -35.70 11.93
N VAL A 43 31.43 -34.47 12.00
CA VAL A 43 32.77 -34.28 12.56
C VAL A 43 32.81 -34.70 14.03
N VAL A 44 31.84 -34.31 14.82
CA VAL A 44 31.74 -34.66 16.25
C VAL A 44 31.51 -36.16 16.43
N SER A 45 30.64 -36.80 15.66
CA SER A 45 30.39 -38.25 15.73
C SER A 45 31.64 -39.11 15.40
N ILE A 46 32.50 -38.61 14.49
CA ILE A 46 33.76 -39.29 14.16
C ILE A 46 34.81 -39.10 15.26
N SER A 47 34.80 -37.94 15.90
CA SER A 47 35.82 -37.54 16.88
C SER A 47 35.61 -38.18 18.25
N ASP A 48 34.37 -38.51 18.61
CA ASP A 48 34.03 -39.17 19.88
C ASP A 48 32.89 -40.18 19.69
N PRO A 49 33.21 -41.40 19.16
CA PRO A 49 32.21 -42.44 18.89
C PRO A 49 31.56 -43.01 20.16
N GLU A 50 32.25 -42.96 21.31
CA GLU A 50 31.75 -43.51 22.57
C GLU A 50 30.79 -42.56 23.31
N ALA A 51 31.01 -41.23 23.23
CA ALA A 51 30.16 -40.25 23.88
C ALA A 51 28.95 -39.84 23.03
N ASN A 52 29.05 -39.86 21.69
CA ASN A 52 28.03 -39.35 20.79
C ASN A 52 27.49 -40.36 19.76
N GLY A 53 27.49 -41.60 20.10
CA GLY A 53 27.12 -42.88 19.42
C GLY A 53 26.24 -42.90 18.18
N ASN A 54 25.62 -41.76 17.75
CA ASN A 54 24.79 -41.72 16.57
C ASN A 54 24.86 -40.33 15.90
N ILE A 55 25.08 -40.30 14.57
CA ILE A 55 25.14 -39.06 13.78
C ILE A 55 23.92 -38.16 14.04
N PHE A 56 22.73 -38.72 14.22
CA PHE A 56 21.52 -37.95 14.53
C PHE A 56 21.56 -37.27 15.90
N GLN A 57 22.17 -37.95 16.90
CA GLN A 57 22.31 -37.37 18.23
C GLN A 57 23.34 -36.22 18.23
N ALA A 58 24.46 -36.37 17.54
CA ALA A 58 25.45 -35.32 17.34
C ALA A 58 24.90 -34.13 16.53
N ALA A 59 24.09 -34.39 15.49
CA ALA A 59 23.41 -33.35 14.75
C ALA A 59 22.36 -32.61 15.61
N TRP A 60 21.63 -33.33 16.47
CA TRP A 60 20.69 -32.71 17.41
C TRP A 60 21.40 -31.81 18.42
N MET A 61 22.51 -32.26 18.98
CA MET A 61 23.33 -31.41 19.87
C MET A 61 23.85 -30.18 19.14
N SER A 62 24.37 -30.33 17.92
CA SER A 62 24.80 -29.19 17.11
C SER A 62 23.67 -28.22 16.82
N LEU A 63 22.45 -28.72 16.59
CA LEU A 63 21.28 -27.86 16.40
C LEU A 63 20.94 -27.07 17.68
N MET A 64 20.99 -27.72 18.86
CA MET A 64 20.75 -27.04 20.14
C MET A 64 21.77 -25.93 20.37
N HIS A 65 23.06 -26.17 20.12
CA HIS A 65 24.13 -25.16 20.21
C HIS A 65 23.97 -24.02 19.20
N ALA A 66 23.44 -24.32 18.02
CA ALA A 66 23.16 -23.27 17.02
C ALA A 66 21.99 -22.37 17.43
N LEU A 67 20.99 -22.93 18.14
CA LEU A 67 19.80 -22.20 18.58
C LEU A 67 20.00 -21.46 19.91
N ASP A 68 20.77 -22.04 20.83
CA ASP A 68 20.99 -21.49 22.16
C ASP A 68 22.48 -21.51 22.55
N ALA A 69 23.07 -20.32 22.62
CA ALA A 69 24.46 -20.15 23.07
C ALA A 69 24.70 -20.60 24.52
N GLY A 70 23.64 -20.72 25.32
CA GLY A 70 23.74 -21.15 26.72
C GLY A 70 24.05 -22.62 26.89
N THR A 71 23.82 -23.46 25.86
CA THR A 71 24.07 -24.91 25.92
C THR A 71 25.54 -25.27 26.13
N ILE A 72 26.48 -24.41 25.68
CA ILE A 72 27.94 -24.58 25.89
C ILE A 72 28.29 -24.74 27.39
N ALA A 73 27.52 -24.12 28.30
CA ALA A 73 27.81 -24.16 29.74
C ALA A 73 27.55 -25.54 30.38
N GLY A 74 26.82 -26.42 29.70
CA GLY A 74 26.51 -27.79 30.15
C GLY A 74 27.39 -28.88 29.52
N ASP A 75 28.31 -28.53 28.64
CA ASP A 75 29.12 -29.48 27.88
C ASP A 75 30.24 -30.08 28.73
N ASP A 76 30.57 -31.35 28.48
CA ASP A 76 31.75 -31.98 29.03
C ASP A 76 33.00 -31.41 28.35
N THR A 77 33.89 -30.83 29.15
CA THR A 77 35.10 -30.15 28.68
C THR A 77 36.30 -31.07 28.46
N SER A 78 36.12 -32.39 28.50
CA SER A 78 37.22 -33.36 28.36
C SER A 78 37.79 -33.45 26.94
N ASN A 79 36.98 -33.12 25.91
CA ASN A 79 37.40 -33.21 24.48
C ASN A 79 37.53 -31.82 23.86
N ILE A 80 38.78 -31.37 23.64
CA ILE A 80 39.09 -30.04 23.10
C ILE A 80 38.48 -29.85 21.68
N LEU A 81 38.48 -30.91 20.86
CA LEU A 81 37.94 -30.86 19.50
C LEU A 81 36.43 -30.62 19.51
N PHE A 82 35.73 -31.31 20.42
CA PHE A 82 34.28 -31.12 20.66
C PHE A 82 33.98 -29.66 21.04
N ILE A 83 34.70 -29.09 22.00
CA ILE A 83 34.51 -27.71 22.48
C ILE A 83 34.71 -26.72 21.33
N VAL A 84 35.79 -26.87 20.54
CA VAL A 84 36.07 -26.00 19.41
C VAL A 84 34.97 -26.08 18.34
N MET A 85 34.52 -27.28 18.00
CA MET A 85 33.44 -27.46 17.00
C MET A 85 32.12 -26.89 17.47
N MET A 86 31.72 -27.12 18.73
CA MET A 86 30.49 -26.57 19.29
C MET A 86 30.57 -25.04 19.45
N SER A 87 31.73 -24.49 19.77
CA SER A 87 31.94 -23.03 19.77
C SER A 87 31.75 -22.42 18.39
N ILE A 88 32.27 -23.07 17.35
CA ILE A 88 32.08 -22.62 15.95
C ILE A 88 30.60 -22.67 15.57
N VAL A 89 29.89 -23.76 15.91
CA VAL A 89 28.44 -23.89 15.65
C VAL A 89 27.65 -22.79 16.33
N THR A 90 27.96 -22.53 17.59
CA THR A 90 27.29 -21.48 18.37
C THR A 90 27.49 -20.11 17.75
N ILE A 91 28.72 -19.76 17.37
CA ILE A 91 29.00 -18.50 16.69
C ILE A 91 28.25 -18.42 15.34
N CYS A 92 28.28 -19.49 14.53
CA CYS A 92 27.51 -19.57 13.30
C CYS A 92 26.00 -19.40 13.56
N GLY A 93 25.48 -20.07 14.58
CA GLY A 93 24.07 -19.98 14.99
C GLY A 93 23.66 -18.56 15.37
N LEU A 94 24.49 -17.84 16.15
CA LEU A 94 24.24 -16.44 16.48
C LEU A 94 24.17 -15.55 15.24
N PHE A 95 25.08 -15.74 14.27
CA PHE A 95 25.04 -15.00 13.01
C PHE A 95 23.77 -15.32 12.19
N ILE A 96 23.42 -16.61 12.07
CA ILE A 96 22.23 -17.06 11.34
C ILE A 96 20.96 -16.49 11.98
N THR A 97 20.85 -16.56 13.31
CA THR A 97 19.69 -16.03 14.04
C THR A 97 19.57 -14.51 13.89
N SER A 98 20.69 -13.79 14.01
CA SER A 98 20.74 -12.34 13.82
C SER A 98 20.31 -11.95 12.38
N MET A 99 20.79 -12.70 11.39
CA MET A 99 20.43 -12.47 9.99
C MET A 99 18.95 -12.81 9.71
N LEU A 100 18.42 -13.85 10.34
CA LEU A 100 16.99 -14.22 10.26
C LEU A 100 16.10 -13.11 10.83
N ILE A 101 16.46 -12.57 12.00
CA ILE A 101 15.73 -11.44 12.60
C ILE A 101 15.76 -10.23 11.65
N GLY A 102 16.92 -9.89 11.08
CA GLY A 102 17.04 -8.81 10.11
C GLY A 102 16.15 -8.98 8.88
N VAL A 103 16.14 -10.19 8.30
CA VAL A 103 15.31 -10.52 7.13
C VAL A 103 13.82 -10.43 7.44
N ILE A 104 13.40 -10.93 8.60
CA ILE A 104 12.00 -10.85 9.05
C ILE A 104 11.60 -9.39 9.31
N SER A 105 12.45 -8.60 9.97
CA SER A 105 12.19 -7.18 10.25
C SER A 105 12.02 -6.38 8.96
N THR A 106 12.94 -6.54 7.99
CA THR A 106 12.83 -5.88 6.67
C THR A 106 11.58 -6.31 5.92
N GLY A 107 11.22 -7.60 5.96
CA GLY A 107 10.01 -8.11 5.34
C GLY A 107 8.73 -7.54 5.97
N LEU A 108 8.71 -7.38 7.29
CA LEU A 108 7.61 -6.77 8.02
C LEU A 108 7.49 -5.28 7.71
N GLU A 109 8.63 -4.56 7.70
CA GLU A 109 8.70 -3.13 7.38
C GLU A 109 8.18 -2.85 5.98
N SER A 110 8.61 -3.60 4.96
CA SER A 110 8.13 -3.48 3.58
C SER A 110 6.63 -3.77 3.48
N LYS A 111 6.10 -4.72 4.26
CA LYS A 111 4.68 -5.02 4.31
C LYS A 111 3.89 -3.89 4.99
N MET A 112 4.41 -3.34 6.07
CA MET A 112 3.81 -2.18 6.74
C MET A 112 3.79 -0.96 5.82
N GLU A 113 4.89 -0.67 5.12
CA GLU A 113 4.96 0.41 4.14
C GLU A 113 3.93 0.24 3.03
N SER A 114 3.76 -0.97 2.48
CA SER A 114 2.74 -1.23 1.47
C SER A 114 1.30 -1.04 1.98
N LEU A 115 1.05 -1.32 3.26
CA LEU A 115 -0.25 -1.07 3.90
C LEU A 115 -0.45 0.42 4.20
N GLN A 116 0.60 1.12 4.60
CA GLN A 116 0.57 2.57 4.80
C GLN A 116 0.35 3.33 3.50
N LYS A 117 0.93 2.88 2.39
CA LYS A 117 0.69 3.44 1.04
C LYS A 117 -0.75 3.29 0.55
N GLY A 118 -1.61 2.56 1.26
CA GLY A 118 -3.05 2.54 0.97
C GLY A 118 -3.46 1.80 -0.29
N HIS A 119 -2.73 0.78 -0.72
CA HIS A 119 -3.06 -0.05 -1.89
C HIS A 119 -4.07 -1.18 -1.61
N SER A 120 -4.71 -1.20 -0.46
CA SER A 120 -5.71 -2.22 -0.14
C SER A 120 -7.08 -1.88 -0.74
N LEU A 121 -7.78 -2.90 -1.25
CA LEU A 121 -9.11 -2.76 -1.83
C LEU A 121 -10.11 -2.18 -0.80
N VAL A 122 -10.93 -1.24 -1.24
CA VAL A 122 -12.04 -0.70 -0.46
C VAL A 122 -13.21 -1.70 -0.54
N LEU A 123 -13.73 -2.11 0.62
CA LEU A 123 -14.86 -3.06 0.70
C LEU A 123 -16.20 -2.38 0.99
N GLU A 124 -16.20 -1.06 1.12
CA GLU A 124 -17.41 -0.26 1.39
C GLU A 124 -18.33 -0.21 0.16
N LYS A 125 -19.63 0.02 0.40
CA LYS A 125 -20.64 0.13 -0.65
C LYS A 125 -21.37 1.46 -0.53
N ASN A 126 -21.94 1.93 -1.64
CA ASN A 126 -22.71 3.18 -1.69
C ASN A 126 -21.89 4.40 -1.22
N HIS A 127 -20.59 4.37 -1.46
CA HIS A 127 -19.65 5.43 -1.11
C HIS A 127 -19.47 6.40 -2.27
N VAL A 128 -18.94 7.58 -1.97
CA VAL A 128 -18.52 8.58 -2.94
C VAL A 128 -17.01 8.46 -3.13
N ILE A 129 -16.53 8.44 -4.37
CA ILE A 129 -15.10 8.41 -4.70
C ILE A 129 -14.70 9.81 -5.16
N ILE A 130 -13.59 10.34 -4.64
CA ILE A 130 -12.94 11.57 -5.08
C ILE A 130 -11.60 11.20 -5.68
N LEU A 131 -11.42 11.47 -6.95
CA LEU A 131 -10.17 11.26 -7.69
C LEU A 131 -9.45 12.60 -7.85
N GLY A 132 -8.30 12.76 -7.19
CA GLY A 132 -7.52 13.98 -7.09
C GLY A 132 -7.72 14.69 -5.76
N PHE A 133 -6.60 14.91 -5.05
CA PHE A 133 -6.57 15.52 -3.72
C PHE A 133 -5.84 16.87 -3.75
N ASN A 134 -6.60 17.94 -3.66
CA ASN A 134 -6.14 19.33 -3.63
C ASN A 134 -7.03 20.15 -2.68
N GLU A 135 -6.83 21.45 -2.60
CA GLU A 135 -7.65 22.34 -1.75
C GLU A 135 -9.16 22.26 -2.07
N ASN A 136 -9.54 22.06 -3.34
CA ASN A 136 -10.94 21.87 -3.70
C ASN A 136 -11.51 20.56 -3.14
N ALA A 137 -10.71 19.49 -3.10
CA ALA A 137 -11.14 18.21 -2.52
C ALA A 137 -11.52 18.36 -1.05
N ILE A 138 -10.78 19.17 -0.27
CA ILE A 138 -11.10 19.45 1.13
C ILE A 138 -12.48 20.13 1.26
N ASN A 139 -12.79 21.08 0.38
CA ASN A 139 -14.10 21.73 0.38
C ASN A 139 -15.22 20.78 -0.04
N ILE A 140 -14.99 19.94 -1.05
CA ILE A 140 -15.93 18.89 -1.47
C ILE A 140 -16.22 17.93 -0.33
N ILE A 141 -15.17 17.49 0.40
CA ILE A 141 -15.31 16.59 1.55
C ILE A 141 -16.18 17.23 2.64
N ARG A 142 -15.97 18.55 2.95
CA ARG A 142 -16.80 19.27 3.95
C ARG A 142 -18.27 19.28 3.57
N GLU A 143 -18.59 19.62 2.32
CA GLU A 143 -19.97 19.63 1.82
C GLU A 143 -20.59 18.24 1.84
N LEU A 144 -19.84 17.21 1.47
CA LEU A 144 -20.32 15.81 1.54
C LEU A 144 -20.54 15.31 2.98
N ILE A 145 -19.75 15.78 3.96
CA ILE A 145 -19.98 15.48 5.38
C ILE A 145 -21.32 16.08 5.84
N ILE A 146 -21.61 17.33 5.45
CA ILE A 146 -22.88 17.98 5.77
C ILE A 146 -24.03 17.21 5.09
N ALA A 147 -23.89 16.90 3.80
CA ALA A 147 -24.91 16.12 3.06
C ALA A 147 -25.17 14.73 3.65
N ASN A 148 -24.18 14.14 4.29
CA ASN A 148 -24.28 12.83 4.94
C ASN A 148 -24.84 12.89 6.38
N GLU A 149 -25.09 14.06 6.94
CA GLU A 149 -25.46 14.22 8.35
C GLU A 149 -26.73 13.43 8.70
N ASN A 150 -27.67 13.36 7.77
CA ASN A 150 -28.92 12.60 7.90
C ASN A 150 -28.80 11.12 7.52
N GLN A 151 -27.62 10.65 7.12
CA GLN A 151 -27.36 9.24 6.78
C GLN A 151 -26.82 8.50 7.99
N LYS A 152 -27.19 7.22 8.14
CA LYS A 152 -26.67 6.38 9.24
C LYS A 152 -25.14 6.18 9.17
N LYS A 153 -24.58 6.15 7.97
CA LYS A 153 -23.15 5.94 7.72
C LYS A 153 -22.80 6.47 6.32
N GLY A 154 -22.10 7.58 6.25
CA GLY A 154 -21.50 8.07 5.00
C GLY A 154 -20.08 7.53 4.82
N VAL A 155 -19.66 7.27 3.59
CA VAL A 155 -18.28 6.89 3.28
C VAL A 155 -17.81 7.69 2.08
N ILE A 156 -16.64 8.31 2.22
CA ILE A 156 -15.92 9.02 1.17
C ILE A 156 -14.58 8.34 0.98
N VAL A 157 -14.27 7.96 -0.24
CA VAL A 157 -12.96 7.40 -0.63
C VAL A 157 -12.23 8.46 -1.42
N VAL A 158 -11.03 8.80 -1.01
CA VAL A 158 -10.17 9.78 -1.68
C VAL A 158 -8.97 9.05 -2.26
N MET A 159 -8.66 9.30 -3.53
CA MET A 159 -7.48 8.73 -4.20
C MET A 159 -6.68 9.81 -4.90
N ASP A 160 -5.38 9.79 -4.68
CA ASP A 160 -4.39 10.60 -5.39
C ASP A 160 -3.04 9.87 -5.41
N ASN A 161 -2.10 10.37 -6.20
CA ASN A 161 -0.72 9.89 -6.24
C ASN A 161 0.11 10.26 -4.97
N GLN A 162 -0.48 11.02 -4.06
CA GLN A 162 0.10 11.39 -2.78
C GLN A 162 0.08 10.22 -1.80
N ASP A 163 0.95 10.27 -0.78
CA ASP A 163 0.96 9.27 0.28
C ASP A 163 -0.35 9.32 1.08
N LYS A 164 -0.90 8.15 1.36
CA LYS A 164 -2.15 8.01 2.13
C LYS A 164 -2.07 8.72 3.48
N THR A 165 -0.95 8.59 4.19
CA THR A 165 -0.78 9.18 5.53
C THR A 165 -0.74 10.70 5.47
N GLU A 166 -0.10 11.27 4.46
CA GLU A 166 -0.09 12.72 4.24
C GLU A 166 -1.49 13.26 3.95
N MET A 167 -2.27 12.56 3.11
CA MET A 167 -3.66 12.93 2.84
C MET A 167 -4.53 12.83 4.10
N GLU A 168 -4.41 11.76 4.89
CA GLU A 168 -5.15 11.56 6.14
C GLU A 168 -4.81 12.65 7.17
N ASP A 169 -3.55 13.01 7.32
CA ASP A 169 -3.08 14.08 8.22
C ASP A 169 -3.63 15.44 7.82
N LEU A 170 -3.55 15.80 6.52
CA LEU A 170 -4.11 17.05 6.01
C LEU A 170 -5.62 17.12 6.21
N ILE A 171 -6.35 16.03 5.94
CA ILE A 171 -7.79 15.99 6.17
C ILE A 171 -8.11 16.16 7.65
N SER A 172 -7.39 15.47 8.55
CA SER A 172 -7.64 15.56 9.99
C SER A 172 -7.37 16.95 10.56
N GLN A 173 -6.34 17.65 10.04
CA GLN A 173 -6.02 19.03 10.43
C GLN A 173 -7.05 20.02 9.94
N ARG A 174 -7.58 19.84 8.73
CA ARG A 174 -8.53 20.77 8.09
C ARG A 174 -9.98 20.50 8.43
N ILE A 175 -10.30 19.23 8.78
CA ILE A 175 -11.65 18.74 9.09
C ILE A 175 -11.60 17.92 10.37
N PRO A 176 -11.59 18.56 11.55
CA PRO A 176 -11.47 17.86 12.83
C PRO A 176 -12.71 16.99 13.16
N GLU A 177 -13.88 17.33 12.61
CA GLU A 177 -15.13 16.59 12.85
C GLU A 177 -15.71 16.05 11.56
N THR A 178 -15.76 14.74 11.43
CA THR A 178 -16.33 14.04 10.26
C THR A 178 -17.76 13.52 10.48
N LYS A 179 -18.33 13.79 11.66
CA LYS A 179 -19.68 13.36 12.06
C LYS A 179 -19.93 11.87 11.73
N ASN A 180 -20.96 11.56 10.98
CA ASN A 180 -21.31 10.20 10.56
C ASN A 180 -20.57 9.71 9.30
N THR A 181 -19.57 10.46 8.82
CA THR A 181 -18.86 10.17 7.58
C THR A 181 -17.48 9.61 7.87
N ARG A 182 -17.19 8.43 7.31
CA ARG A 182 -15.85 7.84 7.32
C ARG A 182 -15.10 8.24 6.06
N ILE A 183 -13.89 8.73 6.20
CA ILE A 183 -13.00 9.07 5.09
C ILE A 183 -11.94 7.97 4.97
N ILE A 184 -11.69 7.52 3.76
CA ILE A 184 -10.72 6.46 3.44
C ILE A 184 -9.81 6.99 2.35
N CYS A 185 -8.51 7.14 2.63
CA CYS A 185 -7.53 7.54 1.63
C CYS A 185 -6.86 6.34 0.96
N ARG A 186 -6.57 6.49 -0.32
CA ARG A 186 -5.84 5.52 -1.14
C ARG A 186 -4.79 6.24 -1.97
N SER A 187 -3.61 5.66 -2.06
CA SER A 187 -2.55 6.16 -2.94
C SER A 187 -2.58 5.39 -4.26
N GLY A 188 -2.55 6.11 -5.37
CA GLY A 188 -2.55 5.52 -6.71
C GLY A 188 -2.79 6.56 -7.80
N ASN A 189 -2.53 6.18 -9.04
CA ASN A 189 -2.73 7.04 -10.19
C ASN A 189 -4.21 7.07 -10.57
N ILE A 190 -4.81 8.25 -10.52
CA ILE A 190 -6.23 8.45 -10.82
C ILE A 190 -6.60 8.19 -12.29
N ASP A 191 -5.61 8.14 -13.18
CA ASP A 191 -5.76 7.86 -14.61
C ASP A 191 -5.49 6.38 -14.97
N SER A 192 -5.18 5.54 -13.97
CA SER A 192 -4.93 4.11 -14.11
C SER A 192 -6.16 3.30 -13.70
N ILE A 193 -6.69 2.47 -14.61
CA ILE A 193 -7.84 1.59 -14.32
C ILE A 193 -7.56 0.69 -13.11
N SER A 194 -6.39 0.04 -13.08
CA SER A 194 -6.02 -0.88 -11.98
C SER A 194 -5.95 -0.21 -10.62
N ASP A 195 -5.54 1.07 -10.57
CA ASP A 195 -5.46 1.79 -9.31
C ASP A 195 -6.84 2.28 -8.88
N VAL A 196 -7.64 2.81 -9.81
CA VAL A 196 -9.02 3.25 -9.54
C VAL A 196 -9.91 2.10 -9.08
N GLU A 197 -9.68 0.87 -9.55
CA GLU A 197 -10.39 -0.34 -9.09
C GLU A 197 -10.23 -0.59 -7.59
N ILE A 198 -9.12 -0.17 -6.97
CA ILE A 198 -8.90 -0.26 -5.52
C ILE A 198 -9.97 0.50 -4.74
N CYS A 199 -10.52 1.58 -5.32
CA CYS A 199 -11.61 2.36 -4.71
C CYS A 199 -12.99 1.71 -4.85
N SER A 200 -13.11 0.55 -5.50
CA SER A 200 -14.37 -0.18 -5.74
C SER A 200 -15.46 0.63 -6.44
N PRO A 201 -15.20 1.18 -7.64
CA PRO A 201 -16.20 1.93 -8.41
C PRO A 201 -17.45 1.11 -8.73
N GLN A 202 -17.33 -0.21 -8.84
CA GLN A 202 -18.43 -1.14 -9.10
C GLN A 202 -19.54 -1.09 -8.05
N THR A 203 -19.26 -0.61 -6.84
CA THR A 203 -20.24 -0.51 -5.75
C THR A 203 -20.42 0.91 -5.22
N CYS A 204 -19.79 1.91 -5.87
CA CYS A 204 -19.89 3.30 -5.47
C CYS A 204 -21.28 3.90 -5.83
N ARG A 205 -21.58 5.03 -5.20
CA ARG A 205 -22.71 5.87 -5.51
C ARG A 205 -22.39 6.89 -6.61
N SER A 206 -21.22 7.51 -6.53
CA SER A 206 -20.76 8.51 -7.48
C SER A 206 -19.24 8.66 -7.44
N ILE A 207 -18.68 9.21 -8.51
CA ILE A 207 -17.25 9.50 -8.66
C ILE A 207 -17.10 10.98 -8.97
N ILE A 208 -16.26 11.68 -8.23
CA ILE A 208 -15.92 13.08 -8.43
C ILE A 208 -14.48 13.14 -8.90
N VAL A 209 -14.26 13.60 -10.11
CA VAL A 209 -12.93 13.79 -10.69
C VAL A 209 -12.51 15.25 -10.50
N ASN A 210 -11.49 15.46 -9.69
CA ASN A 210 -10.96 16.77 -9.29
C ASN A 210 -9.44 16.81 -9.49
N ALA A 211 -8.98 16.46 -10.71
CA ALA A 211 -7.57 16.42 -11.06
C ALA A 211 -6.98 17.83 -11.24
N GLU A 212 -5.65 17.93 -11.19
CA GLU A 212 -4.94 19.22 -11.34
C GLU A 212 -5.03 19.82 -12.74
N ASN A 213 -5.21 18.98 -13.75
CA ASN A 213 -5.29 19.42 -15.15
C ASN A 213 -6.29 18.57 -15.93
N ASP A 214 -6.75 19.16 -17.06
CA ASP A 214 -7.80 18.57 -17.89
C ASP A 214 -7.41 17.22 -18.50
N PHE A 215 -6.13 17.04 -18.83
CA PHE A 215 -5.66 15.78 -19.42
C PHE A 215 -5.80 14.62 -18.42
N MET A 216 -5.43 14.84 -17.18
CA MET A 216 -5.64 13.85 -16.10
C MET A 216 -7.13 13.68 -15.82
N SER A 217 -7.92 14.77 -15.81
CA SER A 217 -9.38 14.68 -15.65
C SER A 217 -10.02 13.80 -16.71
N ILE A 218 -9.70 14.00 -17.99
CA ILE A 218 -10.26 13.21 -19.10
C ILE A 218 -9.89 11.73 -18.97
N LYS A 219 -8.64 11.43 -18.66
CA LYS A 219 -8.19 10.05 -18.43
C LYS A 219 -8.87 9.39 -17.23
N ALA A 220 -8.99 10.11 -16.10
CA ALA A 220 -9.67 9.62 -14.92
C ALA A 220 -11.17 9.38 -15.16
N VAL A 221 -11.82 10.24 -15.96
CA VAL A 221 -13.20 10.04 -16.42
C VAL A 221 -13.30 8.78 -17.28
N LEU A 222 -12.39 8.60 -18.26
CA LEU A 222 -12.36 7.42 -19.12
C LEU A 222 -12.16 6.14 -18.31
N ALA A 223 -11.17 6.11 -17.41
CA ALA A 223 -10.91 4.96 -16.54
C ALA A 223 -12.14 4.61 -15.67
N SER A 224 -12.75 5.62 -15.07
CA SER A 224 -13.93 5.47 -14.25
C SER A 224 -15.14 4.96 -15.06
N ALA A 225 -15.38 5.53 -16.23
CA ALA A 225 -16.49 5.13 -17.11
C ALA A 225 -16.33 3.69 -17.58
N THR A 226 -15.10 3.27 -17.95
CA THR A 226 -14.79 1.90 -18.36
C THR A 226 -15.14 0.90 -17.24
N ILE A 227 -14.70 1.17 -16.01
CA ILE A 227 -14.99 0.29 -14.85
C ILE A 227 -16.50 0.22 -14.56
N LEU A 228 -17.21 1.37 -14.63
CA LEU A 228 -18.65 1.40 -14.40
C LEU A 228 -19.44 0.65 -15.48
N GLU A 229 -18.95 0.66 -16.71
CA GLU A 229 -19.56 -0.09 -17.83
C GLU A 229 -19.34 -1.60 -17.67
N GLU A 230 -18.11 -2.03 -17.43
CA GLU A 230 -17.75 -3.44 -17.20
C GLU A 230 -18.47 -4.05 -15.98
N SER A 231 -18.64 -3.29 -14.94
CA SER A 231 -19.30 -3.71 -13.70
C SER A 231 -20.83 -3.62 -13.74
N HIS A 232 -21.41 -3.09 -14.81
CA HIS A 232 -22.85 -2.83 -14.96
C HIS A 232 -23.44 -1.98 -13.81
N ASN A 233 -22.64 -1.06 -13.25
CA ASN A 233 -23.12 -0.09 -12.27
C ASN A 233 -23.81 1.08 -12.98
N GLU A 234 -25.10 0.90 -13.33
CA GLU A 234 -25.89 1.92 -14.03
C GLU A 234 -26.30 3.09 -13.13
N LYS A 235 -26.25 2.92 -11.80
CA LYS A 235 -26.68 3.93 -10.85
C LYS A 235 -25.61 4.97 -10.52
N ALA A 236 -24.35 4.63 -10.72
CA ALA A 236 -23.27 5.54 -10.46
C ALA A 236 -23.08 6.51 -11.63
N TYR A 237 -22.79 7.76 -11.30
CA TYR A 237 -22.46 8.81 -12.25
C TYR A 237 -21.11 9.45 -11.90
N ILE A 238 -20.50 10.07 -12.89
CA ILE A 238 -19.21 10.73 -12.78
C ILE A 238 -19.46 12.23 -12.87
N THR A 239 -18.85 13.00 -11.95
CA THR A 239 -18.81 14.45 -12.03
C THR A 239 -17.37 14.86 -12.21
N ALA A 240 -17.04 15.61 -13.25
CA ALA A 240 -15.67 16.01 -13.54
C ALA A 240 -15.52 17.52 -13.62
N LEU A 241 -14.45 18.02 -12.96
CA LEU A 241 -14.04 19.39 -13.08
C LEU A 241 -13.09 19.54 -14.29
N ILE A 242 -13.39 20.50 -15.16
CA ILE A 242 -12.58 20.84 -16.34
C ILE A 242 -12.27 22.34 -16.30
N HIS A 243 -11.03 22.69 -16.63
CA HIS A 243 -10.53 24.06 -16.58
C HIS A 243 -10.71 24.81 -17.91
N SER A 244 -10.70 24.08 -19.05
CA SER A 244 -10.85 24.64 -20.39
C SER A 244 -12.16 24.18 -21.04
N GLU A 245 -12.90 25.11 -21.63
CA GLU A 245 -14.14 24.83 -22.35
C GLU A 245 -13.92 23.87 -23.54
N GLU A 246 -12.76 23.98 -24.21
CA GLU A 246 -12.40 23.12 -25.34
C GLU A 246 -12.27 21.64 -24.94
N ASN A 247 -11.85 21.37 -23.70
CA ASN A 247 -11.68 20.03 -23.17
C ASN A 247 -12.97 19.43 -22.59
N ALA A 248 -14.00 20.24 -22.36
CA ALA A 248 -15.26 19.79 -21.78
C ALA A 248 -15.97 18.76 -22.65
N GLU A 249 -15.94 18.93 -23.98
CA GLU A 249 -16.55 17.97 -24.91
C GLU A 249 -15.78 16.64 -24.94
N ALA A 250 -14.46 16.70 -24.90
CA ALA A 250 -13.63 15.49 -24.83
C ALA A 250 -13.88 14.70 -23.53
N ALA A 251 -14.05 15.40 -22.40
CA ALA A 251 -14.38 14.76 -21.14
C ALA A 251 -15.78 14.11 -21.14
N LYS A 252 -16.77 14.73 -21.79
CA LYS A 252 -18.12 14.13 -21.95
C LYS A 252 -18.08 12.88 -22.79
N ILE A 253 -17.34 12.92 -23.91
CA ILE A 253 -17.16 11.76 -24.80
C ILE A 253 -16.47 10.61 -24.03
N ALA A 254 -15.39 10.93 -23.27
CA ALA A 254 -14.69 9.96 -22.44
C ALA A 254 -15.59 9.31 -21.39
N GLY A 255 -16.57 10.04 -20.89
CA GLY A 255 -17.53 9.57 -19.90
C GLY A 255 -18.66 8.67 -20.42
N ASN A 256 -18.75 8.47 -21.75
CA ASN A 256 -19.76 7.61 -22.41
C ASN A 256 -21.20 7.81 -21.88
N GLY A 257 -21.62 9.06 -21.71
CA GLY A 257 -22.95 9.43 -21.22
C GLY A 257 -23.14 9.31 -19.69
N LYS A 258 -22.13 8.86 -18.94
CA LYS A 258 -22.18 8.75 -17.46
C LYS A 258 -21.49 9.94 -16.76
N ALA A 259 -20.85 10.84 -17.51
CA ALA A 259 -20.11 11.97 -16.93
C ALA A 259 -20.85 13.30 -17.12
N GLU A 260 -21.06 13.99 -16.03
CA GLU A 260 -21.40 15.39 -15.99
C GLU A 260 -20.12 16.25 -15.82
N VAL A 261 -19.90 17.16 -16.75
CA VAL A 261 -18.68 17.96 -16.82
C VAL A 261 -18.97 19.38 -16.39
N PHE A 262 -18.25 19.86 -15.40
CA PHE A 262 -18.33 21.23 -14.89
C PHE A 262 -17.14 22.05 -15.40
N TYR A 263 -17.44 23.08 -16.14
CA TYR A 263 -16.51 24.14 -16.48
C TYR A 263 -16.71 25.30 -15.48
N TYR A 264 -15.85 25.38 -14.49
CA TYR A 264 -16.07 26.24 -13.32
C TYR A 264 -15.92 27.72 -13.62
N GLN A 265 -15.03 28.13 -14.57
CA GLN A 265 -14.79 29.55 -14.85
C GLN A 265 -16.04 30.25 -15.32
N ASN A 266 -16.85 29.62 -16.16
CA ASN A 266 -18.11 30.20 -16.64
C ASN A 266 -19.13 30.35 -15.52
N SER A 267 -19.21 29.38 -14.60
CA SER A 267 -20.08 29.45 -13.43
C SER A 267 -19.68 30.57 -12.49
N ILE A 268 -18.38 30.70 -12.20
CA ILE A 268 -17.85 31.80 -11.39
C ILE A 268 -18.11 33.16 -12.04
N ALA A 269 -17.86 33.32 -13.33
CA ALA A 269 -18.10 34.57 -14.06
C ALA A 269 -19.58 35.00 -13.97
N ARG A 270 -20.51 34.01 -14.13
CA ARG A 270 -21.95 34.28 -13.99
C ARG A 270 -22.32 34.72 -12.57
N ILE A 271 -21.81 34.03 -11.54
CA ILE A 271 -22.02 34.37 -10.12
C ILE A 271 -21.50 35.81 -9.86
N MET A 272 -20.29 36.12 -10.31
CA MET A 272 -19.70 37.45 -10.17
C MET A 272 -20.54 38.56 -10.87
N ALA A 273 -20.99 38.29 -12.10
CA ALA A 273 -21.82 39.21 -12.85
C ALA A 273 -23.16 39.51 -12.14
N HIS A 274 -23.83 38.49 -11.61
CA HIS A 274 -25.07 38.63 -10.85
C HIS A 274 -24.83 39.39 -9.53
N THR A 275 -23.78 39.00 -8.78
CA THR A 275 -23.46 39.65 -7.50
C THR A 275 -23.07 41.11 -7.65
N SER A 276 -22.40 41.46 -8.76
CA SER A 276 -22.02 42.88 -9.04
C SER A 276 -23.24 43.78 -9.32
N ARG A 277 -24.34 43.20 -9.79
CA ARG A 277 -25.56 43.96 -10.15
C ARG A 277 -26.60 44.03 -9.03
N GLN A 278 -26.60 43.08 -8.12
CA GLN A 278 -27.59 42.98 -7.06
C GLN A 278 -26.91 42.69 -5.71
N PRO A 279 -26.86 43.70 -4.80
CA PRO A 279 -26.37 43.49 -3.43
C PRO A 279 -27.13 42.37 -2.73
N GLY A 280 -26.40 41.47 -2.02
CA GLY A 280 -26.98 40.33 -1.31
C GLY A 280 -27.05 39.03 -2.12
N MET A 281 -26.83 39.05 -3.44
CA MET A 281 -26.84 37.82 -4.26
C MET A 281 -25.74 36.81 -3.87
N SER A 282 -24.63 37.29 -3.32
CA SER A 282 -23.59 36.41 -2.77
C SER A 282 -24.12 35.48 -1.67
N THR A 283 -24.92 36.01 -0.76
CA THR A 283 -25.56 35.24 0.32
C THR A 283 -26.54 34.21 -0.25
N VAL A 284 -27.34 34.62 -1.25
CA VAL A 284 -28.29 33.71 -1.91
C VAL A 284 -27.57 32.56 -2.58
N PHE A 285 -26.49 32.83 -3.34
CA PHE A 285 -25.68 31.78 -3.96
C PHE A 285 -25.00 30.88 -2.92
N THR A 286 -24.45 31.45 -1.84
CA THR A 286 -23.84 30.67 -0.76
C THR A 286 -24.85 29.69 -0.14
N ASN A 287 -26.05 30.17 0.18
CA ASN A 287 -27.10 29.36 0.78
C ASN A 287 -27.66 28.31 -0.21
N LEU A 288 -27.78 28.65 -1.49
CA LEU A 288 -28.26 27.72 -2.52
C LEU A 288 -27.26 26.59 -2.82
N LEU A 289 -25.96 26.87 -2.75
CA LEU A 289 -24.90 25.93 -3.09
C LEU A 289 -24.41 25.13 -1.88
N SER A 290 -24.71 25.55 -0.66
CA SER A 290 -24.32 24.84 0.57
C SER A 290 -25.38 23.84 0.98
N TYR A 291 -24.96 22.65 1.36
CA TYR A 291 -25.86 21.66 2.01
C TYR A 291 -26.28 22.05 3.43
N ALA A 292 -25.66 23.08 4.02
CA ALA A 292 -26.06 23.65 5.31
C ALA A 292 -27.21 24.68 5.19
N GLY A 293 -27.62 25.03 3.97
CA GLY A 293 -28.79 25.84 3.72
C GLY A 293 -30.08 25.04 3.91
N ASP A 294 -31.03 25.61 4.65
CA ASP A 294 -32.40 25.05 4.85
C ASP A 294 -33.15 24.91 3.51
#